data_3e2f474aa604dd9305000466ee914e17
#
_entry.id   3e2f474aa604dd9305000466ee914e17
#
_cell.length_a   1.000
_cell.length_b   1.000
_cell.length_c   1.000
_cell.angle_alpha   90.00
_cell.angle_beta   90.00
_cell.angle_gamma   90.00
#
_symmetry.space_group_name_H-M   'P 1'
#
loop_
_entity.id
_entity.type
_entity.pdbx_description
1 polymer ?
#
loop_
_entity_poly.entity_id
_entity_poly.type
_entity_poly.pdbx_seq_one_letter_code
_entity_poly.pdbx_strand_id
1 'polypeptide(L)' 'MITLKNWDKQQPEVVYFVQTNFQGDEFMKKLVRSEMPKEQWDKTVDRYSDCEIYKVITENIGGELHSWVYFREGE' A
#
# COMPACT_ATOMS: atom_id res chain seq x y z
N MET A 1 -2.64 13.66 7.94
CA MET A 1 -1.87 12.41 7.80
C MET A 1 -2.75 11.34 7.17
N ILE A 2 -2.28 10.69 6.13
CA ILE A 2 -3.03 9.63 5.46
C ILE A 2 -2.66 8.30 6.11
N THR A 3 -3.67 7.56 6.55
CA THR A 3 -3.45 6.20 7.04
C THR A 3 -3.75 5.20 5.92
N LEU A 4 -3.27 3.99 6.07
CA LEU A 4 -3.50 2.95 5.06
C LEU A 4 -4.98 2.66 4.86
N LYS A 5 -5.78 2.69 5.94
CA LYS A 5 -7.24 2.50 5.84
C LYS A 5 -7.91 3.58 5.01
N ASN A 6 -7.50 4.84 5.19
CA ASN A 6 -8.08 5.95 4.44
C ASN A 6 -7.68 5.90 2.97
N TRP A 7 -6.44 5.50 2.70
CA TRP A 7 -5.96 5.34 1.34
C TRP A 7 -6.71 4.21 0.61
N ASP A 8 -7.02 3.09 1.30
CA ASP A 8 -7.68 1.94 0.70
C ASP A 8 -9.06 2.26 0.12
N LYS A 9 -9.67 3.36 0.55
CA LYS A 9 -10.94 3.82 -0.02
C LYS A 9 -10.84 4.18 -1.50
N GLN A 10 -9.65 4.44 -2.01
CA GLN A 10 -9.42 4.73 -3.43
C GLN A 10 -9.51 3.47 -4.29
N GLN A 11 -9.39 2.29 -3.69
CA GLN A 11 -9.54 0.98 -4.31
C GLN A 11 -8.72 0.80 -5.61
N PRO A 12 -7.41 1.03 -5.57
CA PRO A 12 -6.58 0.76 -6.74
C PRO A 12 -6.53 -0.74 -7.05
N GLU A 13 -6.37 -1.07 -8.32
CA GLU A 13 -6.30 -2.48 -8.74
C GLU A 13 -4.97 -3.13 -8.37
N VAL A 14 -3.88 -2.41 -8.54
CA VAL A 14 -2.54 -2.91 -8.23
C VAL A 14 -1.88 -1.94 -7.24
N VAL A 15 -1.33 -2.50 -6.19
CA VAL A 15 -0.70 -1.71 -5.13
C VAL A 15 0.73 -2.19 -4.92
N TYR A 16 1.64 -1.25 -4.88
CA TYR A 16 3.03 -1.50 -4.53
C TYR A 16 3.29 -0.90 -3.17
N PHE A 17 3.48 -1.73 -2.16
CA PHE A 17 3.87 -1.28 -0.82
C PHE A 17 5.38 -1.15 -0.79
N VAL A 18 5.86 0.07 -0.62
CA VAL A 18 7.29 0.36 -0.50
C VAL A 18 7.57 0.71 0.96
N GLN A 19 8.22 -0.20 1.66
CA GLN A 19 8.53 -0.05 3.08
C GLN A 19 9.99 0.30 3.26
N THR A 20 10.25 1.34 4.04
CA THR A 20 11.61 1.75 4.40
C THR A 20 11.88 1.36 5.84
N ASN A 21 12.97 0.61 6.09
CA ASN A 21 13.36 0.22 7.43
C ASN A 21 14.25 1.30 8.09
N PHE A 22 14.67 1.06 9.32
CA PHE A 22 15.50 2.01 10.07
C PHE A 22 16.86 2.28 9.42
N GLN A 23 17.35 1.35 8.61
CA GLN A 23 18.65 1.47 7.94
C GLN A 23 18.54 2.18 6.61
N GLY A 24 17.33 2.54 6.18
CA GLY A 24 17.09 3.19 4.91
C GLY A 24 16.92 2.23 3.74
N ASP A 25 16.90 0.93 3.99
CA ASP A 25 16.64 -0.06 2.93
C ASP A 25 15.17 -0.06 2.57
N GLU A 26 14.87 -0.15 1.28
CA GLU A 26 13.51 -0.21 0.78
C GLU A 26 13.13 -1.63 0.37
N PHE A 27 11.95 -2.05 0.77
CA PHE A 27 11.36 -3.33 0.39
C PHE A 27 10.05 -3.06 -0.32
N MET A 28 9.87 -3.64 -1.50
CA MET A 28 8.65 -3.47 -2.27
C MET A 28 7.89 -4.78 -2.35
N LYS A 29 6.59 -4.70 -2.11
CA LYS A 29 5.68 -5.83 -2.24
C LYS A 29 4.54 -5.44 -3.18
N LYS A 30 4.37 -6.18 -4.26
CA LYS A 30 3.28 -5.97 -5.21
C LYS A 30 2.07 -6.78 -4.80
N LEU A 31 0.92 -6.12 -4.73
CA LEU A 31 -0.36 -6.76 -4.43
C LEU A 31 -1.35 -6.46 -5.55
N VAL A 32 -2.00 -7.49 -6.07
CA VAL A 32 -3.03 -7.34 -7.09
C VAL A 32 -4.37 -7.66 -6.44
N ARG A 33 -5.27 -6.68 -6.40
CA ARG A 33 -6.55 -6.81 -5.69
C ARG A 33 -7.39 -7.98 -6.20
N SER A 34 -7.45 -8.17 -7.53
CA SER A 34 -8.24 -9.24 -8.13
C SER A 34 -7.70 -10.64 -7.84
N GLU A 35 -6.42 -10.75 -7.48
CA GLU A 35 -5.79 -12.04 -7.19
C GLU A 35 -5.83 -12.39 -5.70
N MET A 36 -6.31 -11.49 -4.86
CA MET A 36 -6.36 -11.67 -3.42
C MET A 36 -7.80 -11.78 -2.93
N PRO A 37 -8.10 -12.75 -2.05
CA PRO A 37 -9.38 -12.76 -1.36
C PRO A 37 -9.56 -11.48 -0.54
N LYS A 38 -10.78 -10.98 -0.45
CA LYS A 38 -11.06 -9.75 0.30
C LYS A 38 -10.58 -9.84 1.74
N GLU A 39 -10.75 -10.99 2.37
CA GLU A 39 -10.32 -11.19 3.75
C GLU A 39 -8.81 -11.01 3.91
N GLN A 40 -8.05 -11.53 2.97
CA GLN A 40 -6.60 -11.39 2.99
C GLN A 40 -6.19 -9.94 2.75
N TRP A 41 -6.88 -9.25 1.85
CA TRP A 41 -6.65 -7.84 1.60
C TRP A 41 -6.88 -7.02 2.87
N ASP A 42 -8.02 -7.24 3.53
CA ASP A 42 -8.38 -6.52 4.75
C ASP A 42 -7.37 -6.77 5.87
N LYS A 43 -6.90 -8.01 6.02
CA LYS A 43 -5.87 -8.35 7.01
C LYS A 43 -4.55 -7.65 6.72
N THR A 44 -4.18 -7.55 5.44
CA THR A 44 -2.96 -6.85 5.05
C THR A 44 -3.06 -5.36 5.36
N VAL A 45 -4.20 -4.75 5.05
CA VAL A 45 -4.44 -3.34 5.38
C VAL A 45 -4.40 -3.11 6.89
N ASP A 46 -5.04 -3.99 7.67
CA ASP A 46 -5.05 -3.86 9.12
C ASP A 46 -3.65 -4.02 9.73
N ARG A 47 -2.85 -4.91 9.17
CA ARG A 47 -1.47 -5.12 9.64
C ARG A 47 -0.64 -3.85 9.57
N TYR A 48 -0.85 -3.05 8.52
CA TYR A 48 -0.08 -1.83 8.31
C TYR A 48 -0.86 -0.56 8.61
N SER A 49 -2.01 -0.68 9.28
CA SER A 49 -2.91 0.46 9.52
C SER A 49 -2.27 1.57 10.35
N ASP A 50 -1.33 1.23 11.22
CA ASP A 50 -0.65 2.19 12.08
C ASP A 50 0.63 2.76 11.46
N CYS A 51 1.03 2.28 10.29
CA CYS A 51 2.22 2.78 9.62
C CYS A 51 1.94 4.14 9.00
N GLU A 52 2.89 5.04 9.12
CA GLU A 52 2.79 6.36 8.53
C GLU A 52 3.07 6.29 7.03
N ILE A 53 2.11 6.74 6.23
CA ILE A 53 2.29 6.89 4.79
C ILE A 53 2.81 8.30 4.53
N TYR A 54 3.99 8.39 3.95
CA TYR A 54 4.58 9.69 3.64
C TYR A 54 4.51 10.08 2.18
N LYS A 55 4.17 9.14 1.29
CA LYS A 55 4.07 9.42 -0.14
C LYS A 55 3.16 8.41 -0.80
N VAL A 56 2.29 8.87 -1.69
CA VAL A 56 1.46 8.02 -2.53
C VAL A 56 1.54 8.52 -3.95
N ILE A 57 1.86 7.63 -4.88
CA ILE A 57 1.85 7.92 -6.32
C ILE A 57 0.80 7.00 -6.93
N THR A 58 -0.15 7.58 -7.67
CA THR A 58 -1.18 6.79 -8.36
C THR A 58 -1.13 7.12 -9.86
N GLU A 59 -1.08 6.09 -10.69
CA GLU A 59 -1.06 6.23 -12.13
C GLU A 59 -2.07 5.27 -12.75
N ASN A 60 -2.64 5.70 -13.89
CA ASN A 60 -3.49 4.84 -14.71
C ASN A 60 -2.62 4.21 -15.80
N ILE A 61 -2.50 2.87 -15.76
CA ILE A 61 -1.69 2.13 -16.70
C ILE A 61 -2.60 1.12 -17.40
N GLY A 62 -2.84 1.30 -18.69
CA GLY A 62 -3.66 0.38 -19.46
C GLY A 62 -5.10 0.27 -18.96
N GLY A 63 -5.66 1.32 -18.37
CA GLY A 63 -7.02 1.32 -17.82
C GLY A 63 -7.12 0.86 -16.38
N GLU A 64 -6.00 0.48 -15.76
CA GLU A 64 -5.98 0.05 -14.36
C GLU A 64 -5.27 1.08 -13.48
N LEU A 65 -5.78 1.29 -12.28
CA LEU A 65 -5.12 2.17 -11.31
C LEU A 65 -4.03 1.39 -10.58
N HIS A 66 -2.82 1.92 -10.65
CA HIS A 66 -1.65 1.41 -9.95
C HIS A 66 -1.23 2.45 -8.91
N SER A 67 -1.10 2.04 -7.67
CA SER A 67 -0.67 2.92 -6.58
C SER A 67 0.61 2.42 -5.96
N TRP A 68 1.56 3.33 -5.80
CA TRP A 68 2.78 3.09 -5.02
C TRP A 68 2.62 3.79 -3.69
N VAL A 69 2.56 3.02 -2.61
CA VAL A 69 2.36 3.53 -1.25
C VAL A 69 3.66 3.39 -0.49
N TYR A 70 4.24 4.53 -0.13
CA TYR A 70 5.50 4.60 0.60
C TYR A 70 5.22 4.83 2.07
N PHE A 71 5.66 3.91 2.91
CA PHE A 71 5.47 4.04 4.33
C PHE A 71 6.72 3.60 5.09
N ARG A 72 6.84 4.11 6.30
CA ARG A 72 7.94 3.76 7.19
C ARG A 72 7.49 2.71 8.17
N GLU A 73 8.41 1.81 8.48
CA GLU A 73 8.17 0.81 9.51
C GLU A 73 7.92 1.53 10.84
N GLY A 74 6.81 1.19 11.50
CA GLY A 74 6.48 1.75 12.80
C GLY A 74 7.44 1.26 13.89
N GLU A 75 7.68 2.09 14.85
CA GLU A 75 8.49 1.72 16.00
C GLU A 75 7.73 0.81 16.96
#